data_2715faa767890bb584372397a689b986
#
_entry.id   2715faa767890bb584372397a689b986
#
_cell.length_a   1.000
_cell.length_b   1.000
_cell.length_c   1.000
_cell.angle_alpha   90.00
_cell.angle_beta   90.00
_cell.angle_gamma   90.00
#
_symmetry.space_group_name_H-M   'P 1'
#
loop_
_entity.id
_entity.type
_entity.pdbx_description
1 polymer ?
#
loop_
_entity_poly.entity_id
_entity_poly.type
_entity_poly.pdbx_seq_one_letter_code
_entity_poly.pdbx_strand_id
1 'polypeptide(L)'
;MTYSTKFKHLVIILLYGLIAAPSIWAQQVPQNAESGLSERSLMRSRPFYKPPPVEEAPEIVVPDSREPIDPSKGPKFFVKKIEVEGSSLFQKEELEALVNLDEGKEISMGVLLLLVQELTSYYVSQGYFLSKAYIPAQKLKDGIVKINIAEGKINNIEVSGNESLDSEDIEGRFIRVKNEGVLREQTLERTLLELNDLLGVTVRSLLKPGELPGTSNLVLEVKEGPAYSFAFDMDNYGSEFTGPIHYNFSANVGNLFKLGDQFSLRVIQSDFTQSLIAPSFVYPINNYGTTIKLSYSRSKQSLGKELVALYAEGNSDSFTSEISHPLYRSRLGQLKINGGYSIRESRNFQLGDPSSRDNLRVFHISLGGNYTDRFRGRTFAELKFNQGISDSNENLPLRSRARAKGNIFRAEFNFTRFQSTGFAGSYFIIRGNGQISSARALSSNLFSVGGFGTVRGFPISEHSGSNGYNGGIEYVIPFPSNLAIGIGKLKLKDILTFNTFVEGGKVQILEPDVGDLERSISGGGFGMKINIPKTKPWGPSFNFAASFGIPFQGPPPSDRTTGILYLSGGINYY
;
A
#
# COMPACT_ATOMS: atom_id res chain seq x y z
N MET A 1 20.12 -25.58 82.52
CA MET A 1 19.08 -26.03 81.55
C MET A 1 18.30 -24.86 80.92
N THR A 2 18.94 -23.75 80.57
CA THR A 2 18.26 -22.53 80.10
C THR A 2 18.83 -21.89 78.82
N TYR A 3 19.80 -22.57 78.17
CA TYR A 3 20.40 -22.09 76.87
C TYR A 3 19.84 -22.79 75.61
N SER A 4 19.14 -23.89 75.76
CA SER A 4 18.66 -24.68 74.59
C SER A 4 17.36 -24.13 73.97
N THR A 5 16.52 -23.39 74.74
CA THR A 5 15.25 -22.92 74.27
C THR A 5 15.33 -21.63 73.44
N LYS A 6 16.26 -20.75 73.79
CA LYS A 6 16.48 -19.49 73.02
C LYS A 6 17.13 -19.71 71.64
N PHE A 7 17.95 -20.76 71.50
CA PHE A 7 18.55 -21.11 70.21
C PHE A 7 17.53 -21.71 69.23
N LYS A 8 16.58 -22.52 69.75
CA LYS A 8 15.49 -23.06 68.91
C LYS A 8 14.54 -21.96 68.40
N HIS A 9 14.26 -20.93 69.19
CA HIS A 9 13.41 -19.84 68.77
C HIS A 9 14.11 -18.92 67.75
N LEU A 10 15.44 -18.74 67.86
CA LEU A 10 16.21 -17.97 66.92
C LEU A 10 16.32 -18.65 65.54
N VAL A 11 16.51 -19.98 65.51
CA VAL A 11 16.54 -20.77 64.30
C VAL A 11 15.16 -20.85 63.61
N ILE A 12 14.06 -20.91 64.40
CA ILE A 12 12.69 -20.89 63.87
C ILE A 12 12.34 -19.52 63.32
N ILE A 13 12.76 -18.41 63.94
CA ILE A 13 12.57 -17.04 63.41
C ILE A 13 13.38 -16.80 62.14
N LEU A 14 14.62 -17.36 62.04
CA LEU A 14 15.43 -17.32 60.83
C LEU A 14 14.87 -18.20 59.72
N LEU A 15 14.30 -19.36 60.04
CA LEU A 15 13.63 -20.20 59.07
C LEU A 15 12.29 -19.63 58.61
N TYR A 16 11.51 -18.97 59.49
CA TYR A 16 10.31 -18.25 59.10
C TYR A 16 10.61 -16.94 58.35
N GLY A 17 11.70 -16.28 58.64
CA GLY A 17 12.21 -15.16 57.85
C GLY A 17 12.68 -15.55 56.45
N LEU A 18 13.23 -16.76 56.28
CA LEU A 18 13.58 -17.31 54.97
C LEU A 18 12.41 -17.89 54.19
N ILE A 19 11.31 -18.30 54.86
CA ILE A 19 10.09 -18.78 54.22
C ILE A 19 9.13 -17.64 53.93
N ALA A 20 9.25 -16.51 54.63
CA ALA A 20 8.51 -15.25 54.38
C ALA A 20 9.30 -14.22 53.58
N ALA A 21 10.45 -14.58 52.98
CA ALA A 21 10.93 -13.81 51.85
C ALA A 21 9.84 -13.91 50.79
N PRO A 22 9.13 -12.82 50.43
CA PRO A 22 8.29 -12.87 49.27
C PRO A 22 9.17 -13.45 48.18
N SER A 23 8.73 -14.56 47.59
CA SER A 23 9.30 -15.01 46.32
C SER A 23 9.22 -13.77 45.45
N ILE A 24 10.32 -13.07 45.30
CA ILE A 24 10.53 -12.09 44.27
C ILE A 24 10.50 -12.97 43.01
N TRP A 25 9.28 -13.25 42.54
CA TRP A 25 9.08 -13.71 41.20
C TRP A 25 9.77 -12.63 40.40
N ALA A 26 10.90 -12.97 39.77
CA ALA A 26 11.59 -12.05 38.90
C ALA A 26 10.53 -11.55 37.94
N GLN A 27 10.11 -10.29 38.13
CA GLN A 27 9.06 -9.69 37.34
C GLN A 27 9.60 -9.64 35.92
N GLN A 28 9.17 -10.59 35.08
CA GLN A 28 9.66 -10.69 33.72
C GLN A 28 9.05 -9.55 32.92
N VAL A 29 9.90 -8.92 32.09
CA VAL A 29 9.43 -7.92 31.13
C VAL A 29 8.39 -8.60 30.22
N PRO A 30 7.17 -8.07 30.14
CA PRO A 30 6.15 -8.62 29.27
C PRO A 30 6.65 -8.68 27.82
N GLN A 31 6.31 -9.75 27.10
CA GLN A 31 6.79 -9.98 25.74
C GLN A 31 6.41 -8.84 24.77
N ASN A 32 5.25 -8.22 24.96
CA ASN A 32 4.80 -7.05 24.21
C ASN A 32 5.60 -5.77 24.48
N ALA A 33 6.41 -5.75 25.52
CA ALA A 33 7.29 -4.64 25.89
C ALA A 33 8.75 -4.84 25.41
N GLU A 34 9.07 -5.92 24.70
CA GLU A 34 10.39 -6.11 24.09
C GLU A 34 10.60 -5.19 22.88
N SER A 35 11.82 -4.62 22.75
CA SER A 35 12.12 -3.57 21.76
C SER A 35 11.86 -3.97 20.31
N GLY A 36 12.17 -5.20 19.94
CA GLY A 36 11.97 -5.69 18.57
C GLY A 36 10.50 -5.82 18.19
N LEU A 37 9.62 -6.26 19.09
CA LEU A 37 8.18 -6.35 18.87
C LEU A 37 7.53 -4.96 18.90
N SER A 38 7.98 -4.12 19.82
CA SER A 38 7.54 -2.74 19.99
C SER A 38 7.85 -1.91 18.73
N GLU A 39 9.07 -1.97 18.20
CA GLU A 39 9.44 -1.34 16.93
C GLU A 39 8.52 -1.80 15.78
N ARG A 40 8.28 -3.11 15.67
CA ARG A 40 7.42 -3.67 14.64
C ARG A 40 5.99 -3.13 14.75
N SER A 41 5.47 -2.93 15.96
CA SER A 41 4.15 -2.35 16.18
C SER A 41 4.07 -0.88 15.76
N LEU A 42 5.11 -0.09 16.05
CA LEU A 42 5.23 1.31 15.62
C LEU A 42 5.35 1.45 14.09
N MET A 43 6.10 0.53 13.46
CA MET A 43 6.30 0.54 12.00
C MET A 43 5.09 0.04 11.23
N ARG A 44 4.13 -0.63 11.90
CA ARG A 44 2.89 -1.08 11.26
C ARG A 44 2.16 0.11 10.67
N SER A 45 1.82 0.02 9.38
CA SER A 45 1.05 1.06 8.72
C SER A 45 -0.33 1.18 9.38
N ARG A 46 -0.78 2.43 9.58
CA ARG A 46 -2.13 2.68 10.08
C ARG A 46 -3.15 2.19 9.06
N PRO A 47 -4.26 1.60 9.51
CA PRO A 47 -5.31 1.16 8.59
C PRO A 47 -5.85 2.36 7.79
N PHE A 48 -6.03 2.18 6.49
CA PHE A 48 -6.76 3.14 5.67
C PHE A 48 -8.21 3.22 6.16
N TYR A 49 -8.69 4.44 6.40
CA TYR A 49 -10.06 4.67 6.85
C TYR A 49 -11.00 5.09 5.72
N LYS A 50 -10.46 5.58 4.64
CA LYS A 50 -11.21 5.96 3.45
C LYS A 50 -10.61 5.23 2.26
N PRO A 51 -11.45 4.68 1.34
CA PRO A 51 -10.91 4.14 0.11
C PRO A 51 -10.11 5.25 -0.58
N PRO A 52 -8.85 4.98 -0.94
CA PRO A 52 -8.12 5.91 -1.80
C PRO A 52 -8.96 6.20 -3.04
N PRO A 53 -8.94 7.42 -3.58
CA PRO A 53 -9.65 7.74 -4.81
C PRO A 53 -9.20 6.78 -5.92
N VAL A 54 -10.14 6.38 -6.78
CA VAL A 54 -9.78 5.72 -8.03
C VAL A 54 -8.99 6.74 -8.84
N GLU A 55 -7.86 6.33 -9.38
CA GLU A 55 -7.05 7.20 -10.20
C GLU A 55 -7.84 7.61 -11.44
N GLU A 56 -7.87 8.89 -11.72
CA GLU A 56 -8.43 9.39 -12.98
C GLU A 56 -7.53 8.90 -14.13
N ALA A 57 -8.16 8.60 -15.27
CA ALA A 57 -7.38 8.28 -16.47
C ALA A 57 -6.47 9.48 -16.79
N PRO A 58 -5.20 9.26 -17.14
CA PRO A 58 -4.36 10.35 -17.63
C PRO A 58 -5.05 11.02 -18.81
N GLU A 59 -4.98 12.34 -18.86
CA GLU A 59 -5.61 13.08 -19.95
C GLU A 59 -4.83 12.85 -21.25
N ILE A 60 -5.39 12.02 -22.13
CA ILE A 60 -4.87 11.74 -23.46
C ILE A 60 -5.77 12.50 -24.44
N VAL A 61 -5.31 13.63 -24.92
CA VAL A 61 -6.06 14.47 -25.87
C VAL A 61 -5.72 14.01 -27.28
N VAL A 62 -6.70 13.39 -27.93
CA VAL A 62 -6.66 13.07 -29.36
C VAL A 62 -7.61 14.02 -30.05
N PRO A 63 -7.16 14.92 -30.94
CA PRO A 63 -8.06 15.76 -31.70
C PRO A 63 -8.97 14.87 -32.57
N ASP A 64 -10.25 14.79 -32.25
CA ASP A 64 -11.23 14.05 -33.02
C ASP A 64 -12.20 15.00 -33.71
N SER A 65 -12.23 14.94 -35.03
CA SER A 65 -13.09 15.77 -35.90
C SER A 65 -14.08 14.91 -36.69
N ARG A 66 -14.60 13.82 -36.11
CA ARG A 66 -15.52 12.92 -36.81
C ARG A 66 -16.92 13.56 -36.89
N GLU A 67 -17.35 13.86 -38.13
CA GLU A 67 -18.75 14.16 -38.39
C GLU A 67 -19.56 12.85 -38.47
N PRO A 68 -20.86 12.88 -38.12
CA PRO A 68 -21.74 11.73 -38.32
C PRO A 68 -21.78 11.33 -39.80
N ILE A 69 -21.54 10.05 -40.09
CA ILE A 69 -21.56 9.51 -41.45
C ILE A 69 -23.01 9.17 -41.80
N ASP A 70 -23.53 9.78 -42.90
CA ASP A 70 -24.81 9.43 -43.47
C ASP A 70 -24.63 8.29 -44.49
N PRO A 71 -25.18 7.08 -44.24
CA PRO A 71 -25.02 5.93 -45.11
C PRO A 71 -25.61 6.12 -46.49
N SER A 72 -26.56 7.05 -46.68
CA SER A 72 -27.18 7.31 -47.98
C SER A 72 -26.40 8.29 -48.86
N LYS A 73 -25.41 8.95 -48.32
CA LYS A 73 -24.69 10.07 -48.97
C LYS A 73 -23.63 9.59 -49.95
N GLY A 74 -23.52 10.26 -51.06
CA GLY A 74 -22.46 10.11 -52.06
C GLY A 74 -22.84 9.19 -53.24
N PRO A 75 -21.94 9.04 -54.23
CA PRO A 75 -22.16 8.20 -55.40
C PRO A 75 -22.29 6.73 -55.00
N LYS A 76 -23.12 5.99 -55.72
CA LYS A 76 -23.26 4.54 -55.61
C LYS A 76 -22.36 3.86 -56.64
N PHE A 77 -21.81 2.72 -56.28
CA PHE A 77 -20.96 1.90 -57.16
C PHE A 77 -21.03 0.43 -56.73
N PHE A 78 -20.83 -0.45 -57.70
CA PHE A 78 -20.84 -1.88 -57.43
C PHE A 78 -19.49 -2.33 -56.82
N VAL A 79 -19.55 -3.03 -55.69
CA VAL A 79 -18.39 -3.59 -54.98
C VAL A 79 -18.43 -5.11 -55.15
N LYS A 80 -17.45 -5.65 -55.87
CA LYS A 80 -17.29 -7.09 -56.04
C LYS A 80 -16.50 -7.68 -54.90
N LYS A 81 -15.49 -6.94 -54.41
CA LYS A 81 -14.54 -7.39 -53.34
C LYS A 81 -13.98 -6.17 -52.62
N ILE A 82 -13.80 -6.32 -51.33
CA ILE A 82 -13.08 -5.37 -50.48
C ILE A 82 -11.74 -5.99 -50.08
N GLU A 83 -10.65 -5.30 -50.33
CA GLU A 83 -9.31 -5.74 -49.96
C GLU A 83 -8.77 -4.79 -48.88
N VAL A 84 -8.31 -5.36 -47.74
CA VAL A 84 -7.69 -4.61 -46.64
C VAL A 84 -6.19 -4.80 -46.69
N GLU A 85 -5.45 -3.67 -46.71
CA GLU A 85 -3.98 -3.66 -46.80
C GLU A 85 -3.40 -2.80 -45.67
N GLY A 86 -2.11 -2.99 -45.33
CA GLY A 86 -1.36 -2.14 -44.40
C GLY A 86 -1.43 -2.56 -42.92
N SER A 87 -2.05 -3.70 -42.60
CA SER A 87 -2.01 -4.27 -41.23
C SER A 87 -0.75 -5.09 -41.05
N SER A 88 -0.05 -4.86 -39.93
CA SER A 88 1.03 -5.73 -39.44
C SER A 88 0.63 -6.53 -38.20
N LEU A 89 -0.48 -6.18 -37.57
CA LEU A 89 -0.95 -6.75 -36.31
C LEU A 89 -1.98 -7.87 -36.47
N PHE A 90 -2.87 -7.74 -37.46
CA PHE A 90 -3.98 -8.68 -37.70
C PHE A 90 -3.89 -9.31 -39.07
N GLN A 91 -4.37 -10.55 -39.19
CA GLN A 91 -4.41 -11.26 -40.45
C GLN A 91 -5.38 -10.54 -41.39
N LYS A 92 -5.01 -10.55 -42.71
CA LYS A 92 -5.80 -9.91 -43.76
C LYS A 92 -7.24 -10.46 -43.79
N GLU A 93 -7.36 -11.77 -43.70
CA GLU A 93 -8.61 -12.51 -43.76
C GLU A 93 -9.55 -12.14 -42.57
N GLU A 94 -8.97 -11.87 -41.39
CA GLU A 94 -9.71 -11.44 -40.19
C GLU A 94 -10.33 -10.05 -40.39
N LEU A 95 -9.56 -9.12 -40.95
CA LEU A 95 -10.03 -7.76 -41.22
C LEU A 95 -11.02 -7.71 -42.37
N GLU A 96 -10.80 -8.48 -43.45
CA GLU A 96 -11.71 -8.59 -44.58
C GLU A 96 -13.06 -9.19 -44.13
N ALA A 97 -13.06 -10.15 -43.18
CA ALA A 97 -14.28 -10.74 -42.64
C ALA A 97 -15.21 -9.74 -41.96
N LEU A 98 -14.67 -8.65 -41.40
CA LEU A 98 -15.47 -7.58 -40.77
C LEU A 98 -16.25 -6.74 -41.80
N VAL A 99 -15.77 -6.68 -43.05
CA VAL A 99 -16.30 -5.76 -44.08
C VAL A 99 -16.88 -6.48 -45.31
N ASN A 100 -16.84 -7.78 -45.38
CA ASN A 100 -17.25 -8.59 -46.55
C ASN A 100 -18.78 -8.69 -46.75
N LEU A 101 -19.58 -8.30 -45.72
CA LEU A 101 -21.05 -8.39 -45.75
C LEU A 101 -21.69 -7.60 -46.90
N ASP A 102 -20.99 -6.61 -47.44
CA ASP A 102 -21.44 -5.73 -48.50
C ASP A 102 -20.82 -6.02 -49.88
N GLU A 103 -20.07 -7.10 -49.97
CA GLU A 103 -19.56 -7.60 -51.27
C GLU A 103 -20.68 -8.12 -52.17
N GLY A 104 -20.47 -7.99 -53.50
CA GLY A 104 -21.48 -8.36 -54.49
C GLY A 104 -22.70 -7.46 -54.59
N LYS A 105 -22.67 -6.26 -53.98
CA LYS A 105 -23.78 -5.31 -53.94
C LYS A 105 -23.38 -3.93 -54.47
N GLU A 106 -24.43 -3.14 -54.79
CA GLU A 106 -24.26 -1.70 -55.02
C GLU A 106 -24.33 -0.95 -53.67
N ILE A 107 -23.27 -0.26 -53.30
CA ILE A 107 -23.20 0.52 -52.08
C ILE A 107 -22.90 2.00 -52.37
N SER A 108 -23.30 2.87 -51.42
CA SER A 108 -22.95 4.29 -51.47
C SER A 108 -21.57 4.55 -50.85
N MET A 109 -20.99 5.71 -51.14
CA MET A 109 -19.76 6.16 -50.44
C MET A 109 -19.96 6.22 -48.92
N GLY A 110 -21.19 6.60 -48.45
CA GLY A 110 -21.49 6.62 -47.02
C GLY A 110 -21.40 5.24 -46.36
N VAL A 111 -21.89 4.19 -47.02
CA VAL A 111 -21.72 2.80 -46.52
C VAL A 111 -20.25 2.42 -46.47
N LEU A 112 -19.48 2.72 -47.53
CA LEU A 112 -18.03 2.43 -47.51
C LEU A 112 -17.30 3.14 -46.38
N LEU A 113 -17.68 4.38 -46.06
CA LEU A 113 -17.10 5.10 -44.90
C LEU A 113 -17.48 4.46 -43.57
N LEU A 114 -18.68 3.85 -43.44
CA LEU A 114 -19.05 3.08 -42.24
C LEU A 114 -18.19 1.84 -42.07
N LEU A 115 -17.88 1.09 -43.17
CA LEU A 115 -16.97 -0.05 -43.12
C LEU A 115 -15.56 0.35 -42.70
N VAL A 116 -15.08 1.49 -43.19
CA VAL A 116 -13.79 2.08 -42.73
C VAL A 116 -13.83 2.42 -41.24
N GLN A 117 -14.97 2.95 -40.78
CA GLN A 117 -15.15 3.25 -39.35
C GLN A 117 -15.20 1.97 -38.50
N GLU A 118 -15.79 0.90 -39.00
CA GLU A 118 -15.84 -0.40 -38.33
C GLU A 118 -14.43 -0.99 -38.15
N LEU A 119 -13.60 -0.99 -39.20
CA LEU A 119 -12.19 -1.40 -39.11
C LEU A 119 -11.42 -0.54 -38.10
N THR A 120 -11.61 0.78 -38.13
CA THR A 120 -10.99 1.68 -37.12
C THR A 120 -11.46 1.35 -35.71
N SER A 121 -12.75 1.11 -35.51
CA SER A 121 -13.32 0.76 -34.21
C SER A 121 -12.81 -0.59 -33.71
N TYR A 122 -12.57 -1.54 -34.63
CA TYR A 122 -11.93 -2.82 -34.28
C TYR A 122 -10.54 -2.59 -33.69
N TYR A 123 -9.67 -1.82 -34.35
CA TYR A 123 -8.34 -1.47 -33.84
C TYR A 123 -8.40 -0.77 -32.47
N VAL A 124 -9.31 0.18 -32.31
CA VAL A 124 -9.53 0.88 -31.03
C VAL A 124 -9.96 -0.09 -29.94
N SER A 125 -10.87 -1.03 -30.23
CA SER A 125 -11.33 -2.04 -29.28
C SER A 125 -10.22 -2.98 -28.81
N GLN A 126 -9.20 -3.19 -29.66
CA GLN A 126 -7.98 -3.96 -29.33
C GLN A 126 -6.90 -3.10 -28.64
N GLY A 127 -7.20 -1.82 -28.35
CA GLY A 127 -6.30 -0.90 -27.66
C GLY A 127 -5.35 -0.10 -28.56
N TYR A 128 -5.48 -0.18 -29.89
CA TYR A 128 -4.64 0.54 -30.87
C TYR A 128 -5.32 1.84 -31.33
N PHE A 129 -5.55 2.75 -30.41
CA PHE A 129 -6.38 3.94 -30.55
C PHE A 129 -5.90 5.00 -31.56
N LEU A 130 -4.63 4.95 -31.96
CA LEU A 130 -4.05 5.81 -33.01
C LEU A 130 -4.18 5.23 -34.42
N SER A 131 -4.50 3.93 -34.53
CA SER A 131 -4.61 3.27 -35.82
C SER A 131 -5.94 3.61 -36.50
N LYS A 132 -5.91 3.92 -37.78
CA LYS A 132 -7.08 4.32 -38.56
C LYS A 132 -7.10 3.62 -39.91
N ALA A 133 -8.28 3.14 -40.30
CA ALA A 133 -8.56 2.77 -41.67
C ALA A 133 -8.85 4.00 -42.53
N TYR A 134 -8.52 3.97 -43.79
CA TYR A 134 -8.84 5.02 -44.75
C TYR A 134 -8.94 4.47 -46.17
N ILE A 135 -9.61 5.21 -47.05
CA ILE A 135 -9.74 4.88 -48.46
C ILE A 135 -8.62 5.63 -49.18
N PRO A 136 -7.63 4.95 -49.77
CA PRO A 136 -6.65 5.62 -50.62
C PRO A 136 -7.28 6.16 -51.89
N ALA A 137 -6.67 7.16 -52.50
CA ALA A 137 -7.09 7.62 -53.83
C ALA A 137 -6.93 6.47 -54.84
N GLN A 138 -8.03 5.97 -55.39
CA GLN A 138 -8.06 4.80 -56.26
C GLN A 138 -9.07 4.92 -57.39
N LYS A 139 -8.80 4.22 -58.48
CA LYS A 139 -9.78 4.00 -59.53
C LYS A 139 -10.40 2.62 -59.33
N LEU A 140 -11.73 2.58 -59.25
CA LEU A 140 -12.46 1.29 -59.15
C LEU A 140 -12.23 0.52 -60.46
N LYS A 141 -11.39 -0.50 -60.41
CA LYS A 141 -11.22 -1.47 -61.49
C LYS A 141 -11.85 -2.78 -61.05
N ASP A 142 -12.71 -3.34 -61.94
CA ASP A 142 -13.35 -4.63 -61.73
C ASP A 142 -14.16 -4.77 -60.43
N GLY A 143 -14.61 -3.64 -59.83
CA GLY A 143 -15.39 -3.60 -58.59
C GLY A 143 -14.58 -3.93 -57.34
N ILE A 144 -13.25 -3.85 -57.36
CA ILE A 144 -12.39 -4.06 -56.21
C ILE A 144 -12.16 -2.71 -55.48
N VAL A 145 -12.46 -2.67 -54.20
CA VAL A 145 -12.22 -1.51 -53.31
C VAL A 145 -11.12 -1.84 -52.35
N LYS A 146 -10.06 -1.02 -52.32
CA LYS A 146 -9.00 -1.14 -51.34
C LYS A 146 -9.25 -0.20 -50.15
N ILE A 147 -9.10 -0.73 -48.92
CA ILE A 147 -9.07 0.00 -47.68
C ILE A 147 -7.69 -0.19 -47.06
N ASN A 148 -7.01 0.89 -46.76
CA ASN A 148 -5.69 0.83 -46.14
C ASN A 148 -5.80 1.11 -44.65
N ILE A 149 -4.98 0.42 -43.86
CA ILE A 149 -4.78 0.66 -42.42
C ILE A 149 -3.50 1.49 -42.24
N ALA A 150 -3.62 2.62 -41.59
CA ALA A 150 -2.50 3.37 -41.06
C ALA A 150 -2.33 3.01 -39.57
N GLU A 151 -1.37 2.11 -39.29
CA GLU A 151 -1.07 1.71 -37.92
C GLU A 151 -0.32 2.84 -37.20
N GLY A 152 -0.89 3.29 -36.05
CA GLY A 152 -0.45 4.47 -35.33
C GLY A 152 0.86 4.26 -34.57
N LYS A 153 1.87 5.09 -34.86
CA LYS A 153 3.21 5.07 -34.24
C LYS A 153 3.56 6.45 -33.68
N ILE A 154 4.38 6.48 -32.62
CA ILE A 154 4.95 7.74 -32.14
C ILE A 154 6.25 8.01 -32.91
N ASN A 155 6.31 9.18 -33.54
CA ASN A 155 7.47 9.66 -34.26
C ASN A 155 8.42 10.44 -33.34
N ASN A 156 7.89 11.42 -32.61
CA ASN A 156 8.66 12.27 -31.72
C ASN A 156 7.94 12.46 -30.38
N ILE A 157 8.73 12.73 -29.33
CA ILE A 157 8.24 13.07 -28.00
C ILE A 157 8.81 14.45 -27.66
N GLU A 158 7.93 15.37 -27.28
CA GLU A 158 8.27 16.72 -26.90
C GLU A 158 7.84 16.95 -25.45
N VAL A 159 8.72 17.50 -24.63
CA VAL A 159 8.44 17.82 -23.22
C VAL A 159 8.36 19.33 -23.07
N SER A 160 7.35 19.80 -22.34
CA SER A 160 7.16 21.22 -22.05
C SER A 160 6.62 21.43 -20.64
N GLY A 161 6.92 22.59 -20.03
CA GLY A 161 6.42 22.99 -18.72
C GLY A 161 7.16 22.38 -17.53
N ASN A 162 8.17 21.55 -17.75
CA ASN A 162 9.06 21.06 -16.69
C ASN A 162 10.00 22.19 -16.22
N GLU A 163 10.18 22.29 -14.90
CA GLU A 163 11.04 23.29 -14.26
C GLU A 163 12.23 22.63 -13.53
N SER A 164 11.98 21.57 -12.78
CA SER A 164 12.98 20.88 -11.96
C SER A 164 13.43 19.56 -12.57
N LEU A 165 12.53 18.84 -13.23
CA LEU A 165 12.83 17.57 -13.90
C LEU A 165 13.51 17.83 -15.25
N ASP A 166 14.53 17.05 -15.55
CA ASP A 166 15.20 17.14 -16.85
C ASP A 166 14.33 16.52 -17.96
N SER A 167 14.25 17.18 -19.12
CA SER A 167 13.46 16.69 -20.26
C SER A 167 13.94 15.34 -20.75
N GLU A 168 15.26 15.08 -20.76
CA GLU A 168 15.84 13.78 -21.15
C GLU A 168 15.41 12.63 -20.25
N ASP A 169 15.28 12.88 -18.93
CA ASP A 169 14.81 11.88 -17.98
C ASP A 169 13.32 11.57 -18.16
N ILE A 170 12.52 12.60 -18.46
CA ILE A 170 11.09 12.44 -18.77
C ILE A 170 10.94 11.65 -20.07
N GLU A 171 11.61 12.04 -21.15
CA GLU A 171 11.59 11.34 -22.45
C GLU A 171 12.09 9.89 -22.32
N GLY A 172 13.17 9.70 -21.53
CA GLY A 172 13.73 8.37 -21.26
C GLY A 172 12.72 7.40 -20.69
N ARG A 173 11.79 7.85 -19.83
CA ARG A 173 10.72 7.01 -19.27
C ARG A 173 9.71 6.56 -20.33
N PHE A 174 9.59 7.27 -21.46
CA PHE A 174 8.74 6.92 -22.58
C PHE A 174 9.42 5.99 -23.61
N ILE A 175 10.59 5.42 -23.29
CA ILE A 175 11.31 4.47 -24.16
C ILE A 175 10.43 3.29 -24.58
N ARG A 176 9.52 2.82 -23.71
CA ARG A 176 8.56 1.76 -24.05
C ARG A 176 7.60 2.22 -25.15
N VAL A 177 7.06 3.43 -25.03
CA VAL A 177 6.14 4.04 -25.99
C VAL A 177 6.83 4.21 -27.35
N LYS A 178 8.09 4.67 -27.34
CA LYS A 178 8.88 4.87 -28.56
C LYS A 178 9.23 3.56 -29.27
N ASN A 179 9.50 2.51 -28.52
CA ASN A 179 9.97 1.23 -29.05
C ASN A 179 8.85 0.23 -29.38
N GLU A 180 7.60 0.50 -29.00
CA GLU A 180 6.50 -0.46 -29.19
C GLU A 180 6.11 -0.68 -30.65
N GLY A 181 6.51 0.22 -31.53
CA GLY A 181 6.10 0.17 -32.94
C GLY A 181 4.68 0.70 -33.11
N VAL A 182 3.67 -0.16 -33.13
CA VAL A 182 2.25 0.29 -33.13
C VAL A 182 1.80 0.52 -31.70
N LEU A 183 1.47 1.78 -31.36
CA LEU A 183 1.23 2.19 -29.98
C LEU A 183 -0.08 1.63 -29.40
N ARG A 184 0.02 1.00 -28.24
CA ARG A 184 -1.11 0.61 -27.38
C ARG A 184 -1.45 1.69 -26.38
N GLU A 185 -2.73 1.93 -26.19
CA GLU A 185 -3.24 2.83 -25.13
C GLU A 185 -2.68 2.46 -23.75
N GLN A 186 -2.62 1.16 -23.46
CA GLN A 186 -2.12 0.61 -22.20
C GLN A 186 -0.67 1.00 -21.89
N THR A 187 0.20 1.03 -22.92
CA THR A 187 1.61 1.40 -22.77
C THR A 187 1.75 2.89 -22.47
N LEU A 188 0.99 3.72 -23.17
CA LEU A 188 0.96 5.17 -22.92
C LEU A 188 0.37 5.48 -21.54
N GLU A 189 -0.81 4.92 -21.22
CA GLU A 189 -1.45 5.07 -19.90
C GLU A 189 -0.50 4.69 -18.76
N ARG A 190 0.13 3.51 -18.86
CA ARG A 190 1.09 3.04 -17.87
C ARG A 190 2.22 4.04 -17.63
N THR A 191 2.82 4.53 -18.71
CA THR A 191 3.98 5.44 -18.62
C THR A 191 3.58 6.79 -18.02
N LEU A 192 2.42 7.33 -18.41
CA LEU A 192 1.88 8.56 -17.84
C LEU A 192 1.56 8.40 -16.34
N LEU A 193 0.99 7.27 -15.93
CA LEU A 193 0.72 6.98 -14.53
C LEU A 193 2.01 6.83 -13.71
N GLU A 194 3.03 6.15 -14.26
CA GLU A 194 4.34 6.02 -13.61
C GLU A 194 5.02 7.39 -13.40
N LEU A 195 4.80 8.34 -14.31
CA LEU A 195 5.31 9.71 -14.17
C LEU A 195 4.48 10.54 -13.18
N ASN A 196 3.15 10.39 -13.18
CA ASN A 196 2.25 11.01 -12.22
C ASN A 196 2.38 10.45 -10.79
N ASP A 197 3.03 9.29 -10.61
CA ASP A 197 3.38 8.74 -9.30
C ASP A 197 4.50 9.54 -8.60
N LEU A 198 5.23 10.41 -9.33
CA LEU A 198 6.26 11.27 -8.76
C LEU A 198 5.64 12.38 -7.92
N LEU A 199 6.23 12.65 -6.77
CA LEU A 199 5.72 13.65 -5.83
C LEU A 199 5.76 15.06 -6.45
N GLY A 200 4.60 15.71 -6.51
CA GLY A 200 4.46 17.08 -7.05
C GLY A 200 4.39 17.16 -8.58
N VAL A 201 4.35 16.04 -9.30
CA VAL A 201 4.32 16.00 -10.75
C VAL A 201 2.93 15.65 -11.28
N THR A 202 2.46 16.36 -12.29
CA THR A 202 1.25 16.04 -13.05
C THR A 202 1.55 16.20 -14.53
N VAL A 203 1.25 15.17 -15.32
CA VAL A 203 1.54 15.16 -16.75
C VAL A 203 0.26 14.92 -17.55
N ARG A 204 0.06 15.74 -18.57
CA ARG A 204 -0.94 15.56 -19.61
C ARG A 204 -0.25 15.22 -20.91
N SER A 205 -0.93 14.46 -21.76
CA SER A 205 -0.42 14.15 -23.10
C SER A 205 -1.34 14.69 -24.18
N LEU A 206 -0.74 15.35 -25.18
CA LEU A 206 -1.40 15.81 -26.38
C LEU A 206 -0.77 15.12 -27.59
N LEU A 207 -1.59 14.48 -28.40
CA LEU A 207 -1.15 13.85 -29.65
C LEU A 207 -1.39 14.80 -30.82
N LYS A 208 -0.32 15.12 -31.56
CA LYS A 208 -0.37 15.89 -32.79
C LYS A 208 -0.08 15.00 -33.99
N PRO A 209 -0.66 15.28 -35.18
CA PRO A 209 -0.27 14.56 -36.39
C PRO A 209 1.24 14.66 -36.63
N GLY A 210 1.86 13.55 -36.98
CA GLY A 210 3.25 13.50 -37.40
C GLY A 210 3.43 13.84 -38.88
N GLU A 211 4.67 13.87 -39.35
CA GLU A 211 5.00 14.22 -40.73
C GLU A 211 4.62 13.11 -41.72
N LEU A 212 4.69 11.87 -41.31
CA LEU A 212 4.37 10.70 -42.13
C LEU A 212 2.97 10.16 -41.81
N PRO A 213 2.23 9.62 -42.80
CA PRO A 213 0.95 8.97 -42.57
C PRO A 213 1.09 7.84 -41.52
N GLY A 214 0.16 7.79 -40.55
CA GLY A 214 0.20 6.80 -39.47
C GLY A 214 1.15 7.16 -38.32
N THR A 215 1.85 8.32 -38.38
CA THR A 215 2.69 8.78 -37.26
C THR A 215 1.99 9.90 -36.47
N SER A 216 2.33 9.99 -35.18
CA SER A 216 1.92 11.07 -34.28
C SER A 216 3.11 11.56 -33.46
N ASN A 217 3.12 12.86 -33.15
CA ASN A 217 4.05 13.44 -32.19
C ASN A 217 3.33 13.54 -30.84
N LEU A 218 4.00 13.05 -29.78
CA LEU A 218 3.51 13.07 -28.41
C LEU A 218 4.07 14.30 -27.70
N VAL A 219 3.21 15.24 -27.32
CA VAL A 219 3.59 16.40 -26.51
C VAL A 219 3.19 16.13 -25.06
N LEU A 220 4.17 16.17 -24.17
CA LEU A 220 4.00 16.00 -22.74
C LEU A 220 3.99 17.38 -22.07
N GLU A 221 2.85 17.78 -21.56
CA GLU A 221 2.69 18.99 -20.77
C GLU A 221 2.88 18.64 -19.29
N VAL A 222 4.06 18.96 -18.75
CA VAL A 222 4.43 18.69 -17.36
C VAL A 222 4.06 19.89 -16.51
N LYS A 223 3.37 19.65 -15.41
CA LYS A 223 3.09 20.65 -14.40
C LYS A 223 3.72 20.21 -13.10
N GLU A 224 4.68 20.96 -12.61
CA GLU A 224 5.32 20.73 -11.34
C GLU A 224 4.67 21.60 -10.25
N GLY A 225 4.46 21.00 -9.09
CA GLY A 225 4.00 21.62 -7.87
C GLY A 225 4.97 21.35 -6.74
N PRO A 226 4.65 21.74 -5.49
CA PRO A 226 5.51 21.44 -4.36
C PRO A 226 5.79 19.95 -4.23
N ALA A 227 7.06 19.58 -4.33
CA ALA A 227 7.52 18.20 -4.19
C ALA A 227 7.79 17.84 -2.71
N TYR A 228 6.97 18.34 -1.80
CA TYR A 228 7.07 18.03 -0.37
C TYR A 228 5.68 17.84 0.26
N SER A 229 5.62 17.02 1.30
CA SER A 229 4.45 16.90 2.16
C SER A 229 4.86 16.68 3.60
N PHE A 230 4.07 17.20 4.53
CA PHE A 230 4.26 17.03 5.96
C PHE A 230 2.96 16.54 6.59
N ALA A 231 3.10 15.67 7.59
CA ALA A 231 1.97 15.29 8.42
C ALA A 231 2.40 15.28 9.88
N PHE A 232 1.50 15.76 10.73
CA PHE A 232 1.60 15.62 12.17
C PHE A 232 0.31 15.01 12.67
N ASP A 233 0.40 13.99 13.46
CA ASP A 233 -0.75 13.38 14.08
C ASP A 233 -0.42 12.82 15.47
N MET A 234 -1.45 12.76 16.31
CA MET A 234 -1.41 12.28 17.68
C MET A 234 -2.45 11.19 17.86
N ASP A 235 -2.13 10.16 18.62
CA ASP A 235 -3.05 9.09 18.99
C ASP A 235 -2.76 8.52 20.38
N ASN A 236 -3.70 7.75 20.91
CA ASN A 236 -3.55 7.00 22.15
C ASN A 236 -3.46 5.47 21.90
N TYR A 237 -2.79 5.06 20.80
CA TYR A 237 -2.70 3.65 20.40
C TYR A 237 -1.49 2.93 21.00
N GLY A 238 -0.71 3.60 21.83
CA GLY A 238 0.48 3.07 22.47
C GLY A 238 0.19 2.10 23.61
N SER A 239 1.28 1.49 24.11
CA SER A 239 1.25 0.63 25.28
C SER A 239 1.28 1.48 26.55
N GLU A 240 0.58 1.04 27.59
CA GLU A 240 0.66 1.67 28.91
C GLU A 240 2.08 1.66 29.51
N PHE A 241 2.92 0.71 29.11
CA PHE A 241 4.30 0.58 29.61
C PHE A 241 5.31 1.47 28.90
N THR A 242 5.06 1.84 27.62
CA THR A 242 6.00 2.64 26.82
C THR A 242 5.46 4.02 26.46
N GLY A 243 4.25 4.35 26.90
CA GLY A 243 3.53 5.58 26.66
C GLY A 243 2.31 5.38 25.75
N PRO A 244 1.09 5.55 26.30
CA PRO A 244 -0.14 5.37 25.53
C PRO A 244 -0.33 6.43 24.43
N ILE A 245 0.21 7.63 24.58
CA ILE A 245 0.04 8.71 23.60
C ILE A 245 1.26 8.76 22.69
N HIS A 246 1.02 8.73 21.37
CA HIS A 246 2.04 8.89 20.35
C HIS A 246 1.89 10.23 19.61
N TYR A 247 2.99 10.92 19.45
CA TYR A 247 3.17 12.07 18.56
C TYR A 247 3.91 11.60 17.32
N ASN A 248 3.30 11.69 16.17
CA ASN A 248 3.86 11.20 14.91
C ASN A 248 4.08 12.38 13.98
N PHE A 249 5.29 12.50 13.47
CA PHE A 249 5.65 13.43 12.42
C PHE A 249 6.14 12.66 11.20
N SER A 250 5.70 13.03 10.03
CA SER A 250 6.22 12.52 8.76
C SER A 250 6.46 13.64 7.78
N ALA A 251 7.54 13.52 7.03
CA ALA A 251 7.92 14.44 5.97
C ALA A 251 8.31 13.64 4.73
N ASN A 252 7.90 14.08 3.56
CA ASN A 252 8.35 13.57 2.29
C ASN A 252 8.85 14.73 1.45
N VAL A 253 9.99 14.54 0.80
CA VAL A 253 10.57 15.50 -0.15
C VAL A 253 10.97 14.72 -1.38
N GLY A 254 10.41 15.09 -2.52
CA GLY A 254 10.71 14.48 -3.82
C GLY A 254 11.70 15.30 -4.62
N ASN A 255 12.26 14.64 -5.60
CA ASN A 255 13.05 15.26 -6.67
C ASN A 255 14.30 16.03 -6.20
N LEU A 256 14.99 15.52 -5.15
CA LEU A 256 16.22 16.13 -4.63
C LEU A 256 17.36 16.11 -5.65
N PHE A 257 17.46 15.06 -6.46
CA PHE A 257 18.46 14.87 -7.49
C PHE A 257 17.91 15.05 -8.91
N LYS A 258 16.69 15.60 -9.06
CA LYS A 258 16.00 15.85 -10.34
C LYS A 258 15.66 14.60 -11.16
N LEU A 259 15.69 13.42 -10.54
CA LEU A 259 15.48 12.12 -11.18
C LEU A 259 14.15 11.47 -10.79
N GLY A 260 13.30 12.19 -10.02
CA GLY A 260 12.07 11.63 -9.45
C GLY A 260 12.35 10.74 -8.23
N ASP A 261 13.43 10.98 -7.53
CA ASP A 261 13.79 10.39 -6.25
C ASP A 261 12.91 10.96 -5.12
N GLN A 262 12.83 10.24 -4.00
CA GLN A 262 12.06 10.65 -2.84
C GLN A 262 12.78 10.33 -1.53
N PHE A 263 12.94 11.32 -0.70
CA PHE A 263 13.33 11.17 0.70
C PHE A 263 12.09 11.21 1.58
N SER A 264 12.03 10.33 2.56
CA SER A 264 10.95 10.29 3.55
C SER A 264 11.55 10.16 4.94
N LEU A 265 11.00 10.89 5.90
CA LEU A 265 11.34 10.82 7.32
C LEU A 265 10.07 10.57 8.13
N ARG A 266 10.11 9.58 9.02
CA ARG A 266 9.08 9.35 10.03
C ARG A 266 9.70 9.41 11.41
N VAL A 267 9.08 10.17 12.30
CA VAL A 267 9.46 10.29 13.71
C VAL A 267 8.23 10.00 14.56
N ILE A 268 8.38 9.12 15.54
CA ILE A 268 7.35 8.84 16.54
C ILE A 268 7.96 9.05 17.90
N GLN A 269 7.25 9.76 18.77
CA GLN A 269 7.62 9.96 20.15
C GLN A 269 6.40 9.63 21.01
N SER A 270 6.57 8.79 22.04
CA SER A 270 5.53 8.64 23.06
C SER A 270 5.61 9.75 24.13
N ASP A 271 4.58 9.84 24.93
CA ASP A 271 4.53 10.73 26.09
C ASP A 271 5.48 10.31 27.23
N PHE A 272 6.02 9.08 27.19
CA PHE A 272 7.05 8.64 28.14
C PHE A 272 8.42 8.58 27.44
N THR A 273 8.87 7.41 27.09
CA THR A 273 10.28 7.20 26.71
C THR A 273 10.46 6.44 25.39
N GLN A 274 9.36 6.08 24.71
CA GLN A 274 9.49 5.40 23.44
C GLN A 274 9.70 6.40 22.30
N SER A 275 10.69 6.15 21.47
CA SER A 275 10.96 6.94 20.27
C SER A 275 11.28 6.06 19.08
N LEU A 276 10.92 6.52 17.89
CA LEU A 276 11.31 5.91 16.60
C LEU A 276 11.71 7.03 15.64
N ILE A 277 12.83 6.87 14.97
CA ILE A 277 13.23 7.66 13.81
C ILE A 277 13.47 6.72 12.63
N ALA A 278 12.85 7.01 11.48
CA ALA A 278 12.88 6.13 10.31
C ALA A 278 13.01 6.95 9.01
N PRO A 279 14.23 7.34 8.61
CA PRO A 279 14.50 7.88 7.28
C PRO A 279 14.46 6.79 6.22
N SER A 280 14.04 7.14 5.02
CA SER A 280 14.15 6.28 3.83
C SER A 280 14.35 7.11 2.58
N PHE A 281 15.03 6.52 1.60
CA PHE A 281 15.31 7.12 0.32
C PHE A 281 14.95 6.14 -0.80
N VAL A 282 14.17 6.61 -1.78
CA VAL A 282 13.78 5.86 -2.97
C VAL A 282 14.45 6.52 -4.17
N TYR A 283 15.13 5.73 -4.98
CA TYR A 283 15.83 6.17 -6.16
C TYR A 283 15.44 5.31 -7.37
N PRO A 284 15.03 5.91 -8.49
CA PRO A 284 14.77 5.18 -9.73
C PRO A 284 16.11 4.73 -10.35
N ILE A 285 16.24 3.45 -10.67
CA ILE A 285 17.49 2.88 -11.21
C ILE A 285 17.43 2.61 -12.71
N ASN A 286 16.27 2.77 -13.33
CA ASN A 286 16.09 2.66 -14.79
C ASN A 286 14.79 3.35 -15.25
N ASN A 287 14.63 3.44 -16.57
CA ASN A 287 13.46 4.02 -17.22
C ASN A 287 12.25 3.08 -17.30
N TYR A 288 12.31 1.92 -16.66
CA TYR A 288 11.24 0.92 -16.60
C TYR A 288 10.50 0.90 -15.27
N GLY A 289 10.64 1.97 -14.47
CA GLY A 289 9.97 2.13 -13.19
C GLY A 289 10.56 1.27 -12.06
N THR A 290 11.75 0.66 -12.27
CA THR A 290 12.45 -0.04 -11.18
C THR A 290 13.07 0.96 -10.23
N THR A 291 12.87 0.76 -8.95
CA THR A 291 13.42 1.64 -7.90
C THR A 291 14.21 0.83 -6.88
N ILE A 292 15.21 1.46 -6.29
CA ILE A 292 15.86 0.98 -5.06
C ILE A 292 15.41 1.84 -3.89
N LYS A 293 15.04 1.21 -2.79
CA LYS A 293 14.71 1.87 -1.52
C LYS A 293 15.73 1.48 -0.46
N LEU A 294 16.35 2.48 0.14
CA LEU A 294 17.18 2.33 1.33
C LEU A 294 16.42 2.89 2.53
N SER A 295 16.33 2.13 3.60
CA SER A 295 15.63 2.52 4.81
C SER A 295 16.46 2.20 6.04
N TYR A 296 16.49 3.12 6.99
CA TYR A 296 17.02 2.90 8.32
C TYR A 296 15.93 3.17 9.33
N SER A 297 15.88 2.42 10.42
CA SER A 297 15.06 2.75 11.58
C SER A 297 15.84 2.54 12.85
N ARG A 298 15.63 3.42 13.80
CA ARG A 298 16.10 3.30 15.17
C ARG A 298 14.96 3.55 16.12
N SER A 299 14.71 2.58 16.99
CA SER A 299 13.76 2.66 18.08
C SER A 299 14.47 2.55 19.41
N LYS A 300 14.04 3.37 20.37
CA LYS A 300 14.44 3.29 21.77
C LYS A 300 13.21 3.28 22.64
N GLN A 301 13.27 2.56 23.75
CA GLN A 301 12.20 2.55 24.74
C GLN A 301 12.76 2.29 26.13
N SER A 302 12.08 2.84 27.14
CA SER A 302 12.24 2.45 28.54
C SER A 302 10.84 2.16 29.11
N LEU A 303 10.75 1.18 30.01
CA LEU A 303 9.46 0.76 30.54
C LEU A 303 9.06 1.61 31.75
N GLY A 304 7.80 2.05 31.74
CA GLY A 304 7.19 2.86 32.78
C GLY A 304 6.29 2.06 33.71
N LYS A 305 5.49 2.78 34.52
CA LYS A 305 4.53 2.26 35.49
C LYS A 305 5.17 1.28 36.50
N GLU A 306 4.51 0.16 36.75
CA GLU A 306 5.01 -0.88 37.68
C GLU A 306 6.32 -1.54 37.25
N LEU A 307 6.72 -1.38 35.98
CA LEU A 307 7.97 -1.93 35.43
C LEU A 307 9.17 -0.99 35.59
N VAL A 308 8.98 0.24 36.10
CA VAL A 308 10.07 1.21 36.33
C VAL A 308 11.19 0.62 37.20
N ALA A 309 10.82 -0.14 38.25
CA ALA A 309 11.80 -0.75 39.15
C ALA A 309 12.75 -1.77 38.48
N LEU A 310 12.38 -2.26 37.28
CA LEU A 310 13.22 -3.16 36.50
C LEU A 310 14.29 -2.42 35.70
N TYR A 311 14.25 -1.09 35.62
CA TYR A 311 15.11 -0.29 34.73
C TYR A 311 15.25 -0.94 33.36
N ALA A 312 14.11 -1.43 32.84
CA ALA A 312 14.10 -2.17 31.58
C ALA A 312 14.13 -1.20 30.39
N GLU A 313 15.13 -1.33 29.56
CA GLU A 313 15.36 -0.52 28.38
C GLU A 313 15.51 -1.41 27.14
N GLY A 314 15.15 -0.90 25.98
CA GLY A 314 15.29 -1.60 24.72
C GLY A 314 15.67 -0.67 23.57
N ASN A 315 16.58 -1.17 22.72
CA ASN A 315 16.98 -0.49 21.49
C ASN A 315 16.84 -1.45 20.33
N SER A 316 16.34 -0.96 19.20
CA SER A 316 16.32 -1.72 17.95
C SER A 316 16.78 -0.84 16.80
N ASP A 317 17.75 -1.34 16.06
CA ASP A 317 18.30 -0.71 14.85
C ASP A 317 18.01 -1.64 13.66
N SER A 318 17.49 -1.09 12.56
CA SER A 318 17.22 -1.86 11.35
C SER A 318 17.65 -1.09 10.11
N PHE A 319 18.33 -1.78 9.19
CA PHE A 319 18.64 -1.28 7.86
C PHE A 319 18.01 -2.22 6.82
N THR A 320 17.37 -1.67 5.80
CA THR A 320 16.76 -2.44 4.71
C THR A 320 17.11 -1.82 3.37
N SER A 321 17.57 -2.66 2.44
CA SER A 321 17.69 -2.34 1.01
C SER A 321 16.68 -3.19 0.25
N GLU A 322 15.87 -2.54 -0.60
CA GLU A 322 14.80 -3.20 -1.35
C GLU A 322 14.76 -2.67 -2.78
N ILE A 323 14.69 -3.59 -3.75
CA ILE A 323 14.44 -3.28 -5.17
C ILE A 323 12.97 -3.58 -5.45
N SER A 324 12.27 -2.63 -6.08
CA SER A 324 10.88 -2.75 -6.48
C SER A 324 10.75 -2.57 -7.98
N HIS A 325 10.00 -3.49 -8.63
CA HIS A 325 9.71 -3.41 -10.07
C HIS A 325 8.20 -3.52 -10.34
N PRO A 326 7.58 -2.57 -11.09
CA PRO A 326 6.18 -2.64 -11.45
C PRO A 326 5.96 -3.67 -12.57
N LEU A 327 5.28 -4.78 -12.24
CA LEU A 327 4.86 -5.79 -13.22
C LEU A 327 3.65 -5.32 -14.04
N TYR A 328 2.72 -4.63 -13.37
CA TYR A 328 1.50 -4.09 -13.96
C TYR A 328 1.17 -2.72 -13.36
N ARG A 329 0.74 -1.78 -14.22
CA ARG A 329 0.28 -0.44 -13.82
C ARG A 329 -0.82 0.03 -14.76
N SER A 330 -1.97 0.37 -14.21
CA SER A 330 -3.11 0.98 -14.92
C SER A 330 -3.92 1.83 -13.93
N ARG A 331 -4.87 2.61 -14.41
CA ARG A 331 -5.83 3.34 -13.56
C ARG A 331 -6.64 2.44 -12.62
N LEU A 332 -6.86 1.17 -12.99
CA LEU A 332 -7.58 0.22 -12.16
C LEU A 332 -6.71 -0.38 -11.05
N GLY A 333 -5.39 -0.29 -11.15
CA GLY A 333 -4.51 -0.83 -10.13
C GLY A 333 -3.07 -1.03 -10.57
N GLN A 334 -2.31 -1.63 -9.65
CA GLN A 334 -0.89 -1.94 -9.87
C GLN A 334 -0.52 -3.26 -9.21
N LEU A 335 0.51 -3.89 -9.75
CA LEU A 335 1.18 -5.06 -9.19
C LEU A 335 2.68 -4.84 -9.24
N LYS A 336 3.35 -4.99 -8.10
CA LYS A 336 4.81 -4.84 -7.95
C LYS A 336 5.42 -6.10 -7.37
N ILE A 337 6.59 -6.46 -7.84
CA ILE A 337 7.48 -7.43 -7.20
C ILE A 337 8.57 -6.66 -6.47
N ASN A 338 8.84 -7.04 -5.22
CA ASN A 338 9.90 -6.44 -4.43
C ASN A 338 10.85 -7.55 -3.97
N GLY A 339 12.13 -7.24 -3.92
CA GLY A 339 13.16 -8.13 -3.38
C GLY A 339 14.13 -7.32 -2.55
N GLY A 340 14.49 -7.81 -1.38
CA GLY A 340 15.36 -7.02 -0.51
C GLY A 340 16.09 -7.82 0.55
N TYR A 341 16.97 -7.11 1.24
CA TYR A 341 17.77 -7.59 2.34
C TYR A 341 17.67 -6.64 3.52
N SER A 342 17.49 -7.19 4.71
CA SER A 342 17.43 -6.42 5.95
C SER A 342 18.36 -6.98 7.01
N ILE A 343 18.95 -6.07 7.77
CA ILE A 343 19.72 -6.35 8.98
C ILE A 343 19.00 -5.67 10.13
N ARG A 344 18.74 -6.41 11.22
CA ARG A 344 18.15 -5.86 12.44
C ARG A 344 18.93 -6.33 13.64
N GLU A 345 19.25 -5.40 14.54
CA GLU A 345 19.80 -5.68 15.85
C GLU A 345 18.83 -5.15 16.91
N SER A 346 18.38 -6.02 17.81
CA SER A 346 17.54 -5.65 18.96
C SER A 346 18.27 -6.01 20.25
N ARG A 347 18.37 -5.08 21.19
CA ARG A 347 19.03 -5.23 22.48
C ARG A 347 18.07 -4.79 23.57
N ASN A 348 17.91 -5.62 24.57
CA ASN A 348 17.17 -5.28 25.78
C ASN A 348 18.10 -5.37 27.00
N PHE A 349 17.85 -4.50 27.96
CA PHE A 349 18.58 -4.39 29.20
C PHE A 349 17.60 -4.46 30.37
N GLN A 350 18.05 -4.97 31.51
CA GLN A 350 17.30 -4.99 32.75
C GLN A 350 18.25 -4.75 33.90
N LEU A 351 17.94 -3.79 34.78
CA LEU A 351 18.81 -3.37 35.89
C LEU A 351 20.22 -2.95 35.44
N GLY A 352 20.37 -2.46 34.21
CA GLY A 352 21.62 -2.06 33.59
C GLY A 352 22.39 -3.18 32.88
N ASP A 353 22.01 -4.45 33.08
CA ASP A 353 22.65 -5.60 32.46
C ASP A 353 21.93 -6.00 31.15
N PRO A 354 22.64 -6.51 30.14
CA PRO A 354 22.02 -7.05 28.93
C PRO A 354 21.13 -8.25 29.26
N SER A 355 19.83 -8.14 28.97
CA SER A 355 18.84 -9.22 29.15
C SER A 355 18.60 -10.03 27.88
N SER A 356 18.65 -9.37 26.70
CA SER A 356 18.62 -10.08 25.42
C SER A 356 19.27 -9.29 24.29
N ARG A 357 19.77 -10.04 23.28
CA ARG A 357 20.33 -9.49 22.05
C ARG A 357 20.03 -10.40 20.87
N ASP A 358 19.26 -9.89 19.91
CA ASP A 358 18.97 -10.58 18.65
C ASP A 358 19.65 -9.85 17.50
N ASN A 359 20.28 -10.62 16.61
CA ASN A 359 20.88 -10.12 15.39
C ASN A 359 20.28 -10.88 14.20
N LEU A 360 19.44 -10.22 13.41
CA LEU A 360 18.71 -10.82 12.32
C LEU A 360 19.20 -10.29 10.97
N ARG A 361 19.41 -11.21 10.06
CA ARG A 361 19.67 -10.95 8.65
C ARG A 361 18.65 -11.70 7.83
N VAL A 362 17.91 -11.00 6.99
CA VAL A 362 16.76 -11.57 6.30
C VAL A 362 16.75 -11.15 4.84
N PHE A 363 16.70 -12.13 3.93
CA PHE A 363 16.27 -11.90 2.57
C PHE A 363 14.76 -11.98 2.46
N HIS A 364 14.16 -11.10 1.67
CA HIS A 364 12.73 -11.17 1.42
C HIS A 364 12.42 -10.94 -0.05
N ILE A 365 11.30 -11.54 -0.47
CA ILE A 365 10.64 -11.28 -1.74
C ILE A 365 9.16 -11.06 -1.46
N SER A 366 8.54 -10.08 -2.10
CA SER A 366 7.09 -9.88 -1.99
C SER A 366 6.45 -9.56 -3.33
N LEU A 367 5.19 -9.94 -3.44
CA LEU A 367 4.29 -9.55 -4.51
C LEU A 367 3.15 -8.75 -3.87
N GLY A 368 3.03 -7.49 -4.25
CA GLY A 368 2.07 -6.58 -3.64
C GLY A 368 1.43 -5.66 -4.65
N GLY A 369 0.18 -5.32 -4.40
CA GLY A 369 -0.52 -4.42 -5.29
C GLY A 369 -1.93 -4.08 -4.86
N ASN A 370 -2.63 -3.39 -5.74
CA ASN A 370 -4.05 -3.09 -5.57
C ASN A 370 -4.78 -3.21 -6.91
N TYR A 371 -6.09 -3.46 -6.81
CA TYR A 371 -6.96 -3.55 -7.98
C TYR A 371 -8.38 -3.11 -7.66
N THR A 372 -8.98 -2.32 -8.55
CA THR A 372 -10.38 -1.89 -8.51
C THR A 372 -11.17 -2.73 -9.51
N ASP A 373 -12.13 -3.50 -9.01
CA ASP A 373 -12.91 -4.42 -9.82
C ASP A 373 -14.27 -3.86 -10.27
N ARG A 374 -14.93 -4.59 -11.17
CA ARG A 374 -16.28 -4.26 -11.69
C ARG A 374 -17.39 -4.24 -10.63
N PHE A 375 -17.16 -4.86 -9.48
CA PHE A 375 -18.11 -4.90 -8.36
C PHE A 375 -17.98 -3.68 -7.43
N ARG A 376 -17.28 -2.63 -7.87
CA ARG A 376 -17.00 -1.41 -7.10
C ARG A 376 -16.23 -1.67 -5.83
N GLY A 377 -15.40 -2.71 -5.85
CA GLY A 377 -14.48 -3.04 -4.77
C GLY A 377 -13.05 -2.65 -5.12
N ARG A 378 -12.29 -2.11 -4.16
CA ARG A 378 -10.85 -1.90 -4.29
C ARG A 378 -10.12 -2.76 -3.28
N THR A 379 -9.27 -3.64 -3.78
CA THR A 379 -8.50 -4.61 -3.00
C THR A 379 -7.04 -4.21 -2.98
N PHE A 380 -6.42 -4.26 -1.80
CA PHE A 380 -4.99 -4.16 -1.58
C PHE A 380 -4.54 -5.50 -1.02
N ALA A 381 -3.50 -6.08 -1.57
CA ALA A 381 -2.96 -7.34 -1.09
C ALA A 381 -1.44 -7.37 -1.22
N GLU A 382 -0.79 -8.04 -0.28
CA GLU A 382 0.63 -8.33 -0.30
C GLU A 382 0.87 -9.74 0.23
N LEU A 383 1.72 -10.48 -0.47
CA LEU A 383 2.27 -11.75 -0.03
C LEU A 383 3.78 -11.60 0.04
N LYS A 384 4.36 -11.84 1.23
CA LYS A 384 5.78 -11.66 1.49
C LYS A 384 6.40 -12.92 2.05
N PHE A 385 7.48 -13.35 1.46
CA PHE A 385 8.30 -14.47 1.90
C PHE A 385 9.63 -13.94 2.46
N ASN A 386 10.00 -14.39 3.64
CA ASN A 386 11.18 -13.98 4.35
C ASN A 386 12.03 -15.20 4.68
N GLN A 387 13.30 -15.19 4.31
CA GLN A 387 14.29 -16.21 4.70
C GLN A 387 15.34 -15.59 5.58
N GLY A 388 15.36 -15.97 6.86
CA GLY A 388 16.45 -15.65 7.77
C GLY A 388 17.73 -16.39 7.39
N ILE A 389 18.85 -15.71 7.48
CA ILE A 389 20.20 -16.27 7.29
C ILE A 389 21.12 -16.01 8.48
N SER A 390 20.52 -15.61 9.62
CA SER A 390 21.24 -15.39 10.88
C SER A 390 21.66 -16.73 11.48
N ASP A 391 22.46 -16.66 12.55
CA ASP A 391 22.93 -17.83 13.25
C ASP A 391 21.80 -18.80 13.63
N SER A 392 22.00 -20.07 13.33
CA SER A 392 21.06 -21.16 13.63
C SER A 392 21.22 -21.70 15.05
N ASN A 393 22.27 -21.32 15.80
CA ASN A 393 22.51 -21.80 17.15
C ASN A 393 21.41 -21.29 18.10
N GLU A 394 20.48 -22.19 18.46
CA GLU A 394 19.35 -21.92 19.36
C GLU A 394 19.74 -21.75 20.82
N ASN A 395 20.95 -22.13 21.19
CA ASN A 395 21.49 -22.08 22.56
C ASN A 395 22.40 -20.87 22.79
N LEU A 396 22.40 -19.86 21.89
CA LEU A 396 23.15 -18.64 22.11
C LEU A 396 22.63 -17.92 23.37
N PRO A 397 23.56 -17.52 24.26
CA PRO A 397 23.17 -16.71 25.40
C PRO A 397 22.53 -15.39 24.95
N LEU A 398 21.70 -14.83 25.77
CA LEU A 398 21.03 -13.56 25.55
C LEU A 398 20.05 -13.50 24.33
N ARG A 399 19.56 -14.63 23.83
CA ARG A 399 18.44 -14.58 22.88
C ARG A 399 17.15 -14.10 23.55
N SER A 400 16.37 -13.31 22.85
CA SER A 400 15.06 -12.80 23.34
C SER A 400 14.08 -13.93 23.68
N ARG A 401 14.22 -15.10 23.04
CA ARG A 401 13.42 -16.29 23.35
C ARG A 401 14.28 -17.54 23.28
N ALA A 402 14.17 -18.37 24.32
CA ALA A 402 14.82 -19.67 24.37
C ALA A 402 14.43 -20.54 23.17
N ARG A 403 15.35 -21.33 22.63
CA ARG A 403 15.18 -22.23 21.48
C ARG A 403 14.71 -21.55 20.17
N ALA A 404 14.56 -20.23 20.13
CA ALA A 404 14.20 -19.53 18.91
C ALA A 404 15.40 -19.47 17.94
N LYS A 405 15.10 -19.50 16.63
CA LYS A 405 16.11 -19.51 15.55
C LYS A 405 16.06 -18.22 14.74
N GLY A 406 17.20 -17.78 14.25
CA GLY A 406 17.30 -16.64 13.33
C GLY A 406 17.18 -17.03 11.86
N ASN A 407 17.49 -18.29 11.50
CA ASN A 407 17.49 -18.83 10.14
C ASN A 407 16.15 -19.47 9.74
N ILE A 408 15.04 -18.83 10.08
CA ILE A 408 13.69 -19.35 9.81
C ILE A 408 13.12 -18.79 8.51
N PHE A 409 12.27 -19.59 7.88
CA PHE A 409 11.39 -19.13 6.81
C PHE A 409 10.07 -18.61 7.38
N ARG A 410 9.58 -17.48 6.86
CA ARG A 410 8.28 -16.91 7.22
C ARG A 410 7.55 -16.46 5.97
N ALA A 411 6.28 -16.81 5.88
CA ALA A 411 5.33 -16.27 4.91
C ALA A 411 4.37 -15.33 5.63
N GLU A 412 4.19 -14.13 5.09
CA GLU A 412 3.29 -13.10 5.62
C GLU A 412 2.31 -12.69 4.53
N PHE A 413 1.05 -12.49 4.89
CA PHE A 413 0.07 -11.91 3.99
C PHE A 413 -0.65 -10.74 4.64
N ASN A 414 -0.98 -9.74 3.83
CA ASN A 414 -1.79 -8.59 4.19
C ASN A 414 -2.88 -8.42 3.13
N PHE A 415 -4.09 -8.15 3.58
CA PHE A 415 -5.25 -7.97 2.72
C PHE A 415 -6.14 -6.87 3.27
N THR A 416 -6.59 -5.96 2.40
CA THR A 416 -7.61 -4.96 2.73
C THR A 416 -8.50 -4.75 1.51
N ARG A 417 -9.81 -4.87 1.70
CA ARG A 417 -10.79 -4.60 0.66
C ARG A 417 -11.77 -3.54 1.11
N PHE A 418 -11.95 -2.54 0.27
CA PHE A 418 -13.05 -1.56 0.36
C PHE A 418 -14.14 -2.00 -0.60
N GLN A 419 -15.31 -2.32 -0.09
CA GLN A 419 -16.44 -2.77 -0.89
C GLN A 419 -17.60 -1.79 -0.78
N SER A 420 -17.89 -1.04 -1.85
CA SER A 420 -19.08 -0.18 -1.90
C SER A 420 -20.35 -1.02 -1.81
N THR A 421 -21.31 -0.58 -1.01
CA THR A 421 -22.63 -1.22 -0.91
C THR A 421 -23.62 -0.68 -1.95
N GLY A 422 -23.30 0.46 -2.58
CA GLY A 422 -24.23 1.20 -3.44
C GLY A 422 -25.29 2.01 -2.69
N PHE A 423 -25.37 1.90 -1.35
CA PHE A 423 -26.33 2.61 -0.51
C PHE A 423 -25.70 3.81 0.17
N ALA A 424 -26.21 5.02 -0.06
CA ALA A 424 -25.86 6.27 0.63
C ALA A 424 -24.33 6.55 0.75
N GLY A 425 -23.52 6.03 -0.17
CA GLY A 425 -22.06 6.15 -0.11
C GLY A 425 -21.40 5.28 0.96
N SER A 426 -22.13 4.33 1.57
CA SER A 426 -21.59 3.42 2.57
C SER A 426 -20.72 2.33 1.94
N TYR A 427 -19.82 1.77 2.73
CA TYR A 427 -18.92 0.72 2.29
C TYR A 427 -18.45 -0.16 3.45
N PHE A 428 -18.05 -1.38 3.11
CA PHE A 428 -17.35 -2.26 4.02
C PHE A 428 -15.83 -2.11 3.84
N ILE A 429 -15.10 -2.21 4.96
CA ILE A 429 -13.66 -2.44 4.98
C ILE A 429 -13.45 -3.85 5.54
N ILE A 430 -12.90 -4.73 4.72
CA ILE A 430 -12.57 -6.10 5.10
C ILE A 430 -11.06 -6.19 5.18
N ARG A 431 -10.53 -6.63 6.32
CA ARG A 431 -9.08 -6.73 6.57
C ARG A 431 -8.71 -8.13 6.99
N GLY A 432 -7.51 -8.55 6.61
CA GLY A 432 -6.92 -9.79 7.06
C GLY A 432 -5.40 -9.72 6.98
N ASN A 433 -4.73 -10.21 8.02
CA ASN A 433 -3.28 -10.32 8.06
C ASN A 433 -2.92 -11.67 8.66
N GLY A 434 -1.78 -12.23 8.27
CA GLY A 434 -1.32 -13.47 8.86
C GLY A 434 0.16 -13.72 8.64
N GLN A 435 0.69 -14.63 9.44
CA GLN A 435 2.07 -15.08 9.39
C GLN A 435 2.14 -16.58 9.68
N ILE A 436 2.94 -17.27 8.88
CA ILE A 436 3.32 -18.67 9.11
C ILE A 436 4.86 -18.71 9.17
N SER A 437 5.39 -19.39 10.18
CA SER A 437 6.82 -19.54 10.43
C SER A 437 7.20 -21.02 10.43
N SER A 438 8.38 -21.34 9.93
CA SER A 438 8.90 -22.73 9.87
C SER A 438 9.38 -23.25 11.22
N ALA A 439 9.67 -22.37 12.19
CA ALA A 439 10.13 -22.72 13.52
C ALA A 439 9.83 -21.59 14.53
N ARG A 440 10.18 -21.82 15.81
CA ARG A 440 10.04 -20.85 16.90
C ARG A 440 10.79 -19.54 16.55
N ALA A 441 10.04 -18.44 16.51
CA ALA A 441 10.54 -17.14 16.10
C ALA A 441 11.12 -16.34 17.28
N LEU A 442 12.15 -15.52 17.03
CA LEU A 442 12.64 -14.49 17.94
C LEU A 442 11.58 -13.41 18.16
N SER A 443 11.67 -12.65 19.27
CA SER A 443 10.64 -11.67 19.67
C SER A 443 10.33 -10.66 18.58
N SER A 444 11.31 -10.14 17.87
CA SER A 444 11.14 -9.20 16.75
C SER A 444 10.44 -9.80 15.52
N ASN A 445 10.30 -11.12 15.44
CA ASN A 445 9.66 -11.85 14.36
C ASN A 445 8.28 -12.41 14.70
N LEU A 446 7.76 -12.15 15.91
CA LEU A 446 6.45 -12.64 16.34
C LEU A 446 5.31 -11.92 15.62
N PHE A 447 4.24 -12.64 15.39
CA PHE A 447 2.95 -12.08 15.03
C PHE A 447 2.19 -11.74 16.31
N SER A 448 1.55 -10.57 16.37
CA SER A 448 0.80 -10.13 17.54
C SER A 448 -0.62 -9.73 17.21
N VAL A 449 -1.53 -9.98 18.15
CA VAL A 449 -2.93 -9.59 18.13
C VAL A 449 -3.29 -8.81 19.40
N GLY A 450 -4.25 -7.90 19.30
CA GLY A 450 -4.64 -6.94 20.32
C GLY A 450 -4.26 -5.51 19.94
N GLY A 451 -5.09 -4.56 20.31
CA GLY A 451 -4.93 -3.14 20.05
C GLY A 451 -5.45 -2.67 18.70
N PHE A 452 -5.28 -1.37 18.49
CA PHE A 452 -5.70 -0.72 17.26
C PHE A 452 -4.97 -1.29 16.05
N GLY A 453 -5.74 -1.66 15.01
CA GLY A 453 -5.19 -2.25 13.78
C GLY A 453 -5.16 -3.78 13.74
N THR A 454 -5.51 -4.46 14.84
CA THR A 454 -5.66 -5.93 14.87
C THR A 454 -6.99 -6.33 15.51
N VAL A 455 -7.12 -6.30 16.85
CA VAL A 455 -8.36 -6.61 17.57
C VAL A 455 -8.58 -5.52 18.62
N ARG A 456 -9.44 -4.56 18.30
CA ARG A 456 -9.81 -3.46 19.22
C ARG A 456 -10.61 -3.98 20.42
N GLY A 457 -10.41 -3.33 21.57
CA GLY A 457 -10.97 -3.75 22.87
C GLY A 457 -9.96 -4.49 23.75
N PHE A 458 -8.78 -4.80 23.20
CA PHE A 458 -7.64 -5.39 23.93
C PHE A 458 -6.45 -4.43 23.86
N PRO A 459 -5.52 -4.48 24.84
CA PRO A 459 -4.25 -3.77 24.77
C PRO A 459 -3.44 -4.11 23.51
N ILE A 460 -2.52 -3.21 23.15
CA ILE A 460 -1.65 -3.42 21.99
C ILE A 460 -0.76 -4.65 22.20
N SER A 461 -0.69 -5.52 21.18
CA SER A 461 0.12 -6.75 21.22
C SER A 461 -0.19 -7.64 22.43
N GLU A 462 -1.46 -7.75 22.82
CA GLU A 462 -1.92 -8.53 23.97
C GLU A 462 -1.42 -9.97 23.94
N HIS A 463 -1.45 -10.61 22.78
CA HIS A 463 -0.90 -11.93 22.57
C HIS A 463 0.00 -11.96 21.35
N SER A 464 1.06 -12.76 21.41
CA SER A 464 2.00 -12.94 20.32
C SER A 464 2.41 -14.40 20.13
N GLY A 465 2.75 -14.77 18.91
CA GLY A 465 3.15 -16.14 18.55
C GLY A 465 4.01 -16.18 17.29
N SER A 466 4.62 -17.32 17.02
CA SER A 466 5.39 -17.55 15.79
C SER A 466 4.47 -17.55 14.57
N ASN A 467 3.30 -18.17 14.69
CA ASN A 467 2.21 -18.17 13.72
C ASN A 467 1.05 -17.33 14.24
N GLY A 468 0.26 -16.80 13.33
CA GLY A 468 -0.96 -16.11 13.70
C GLY A 468 -1.70 -15.50 12.52
N TYR A 469 -2.93 -15.13 12.78
CA TYR A 469 -3.75 -14.35 11.85
C TYR A 469 -4.70 -13.45 12.62
N ASN A 470 -5.10 -12.37 12.00
CA ASN A 470 -6.22 -11.53 12.43
C ASN A 470 -7.02 -11.08 11.21
N GLY A 471 -8.26 -10.72 11.46
CA GLY A 471 -9.13 -10.17 10.45
C GLY A 471 -10.31 -9.44 11.06
N GLY A 472 -10.98 -8.66 10.25
CA GLY A 472 -12.15 -7.92 10.68
C GLY A 472 -12.93 -7.32 9.53
N ILE A 473 -14.18 -6.99 9.85
CA ILE A 473 -15.10 -6.29 8.97
C ILE A 473 -15.55 -5.01 9.67
N GLU A 474 -15.43 -3.89 8.98
CA GLU A 474 -15.90 -2.59 9.44
C GLU A 474 -16.90 -2.05 8.42
N TYR A 475 -18.11 -1.70 8.86
CA TYR A 475 -19.11 -1.04 8.05
C TYR A 475 -19.06 0.46 8.29
N VAL A 476 -18.93 1.25 7.24
CA VAL A 476 -18.77 2.72 7.30
C VAL A 476 -19.94 3.39 6.60
N ILE A 477 -20.59 4.33 7.29
CA ILE A 477 -21.74 5.08 6.79
C ILE A 477 -21.42 6.58 6.88
N PRO A 478 -21.47 7.33 5.77
CA PRO A 478 -21.45 8.79 5.81
C PRO A 478 -22.67 9.33 6.57
N PHE A 479 -22.48 10.42 7.31
CA PHE A 479 -23.58 11.07 8.03
C PHE A 479 -24.68 11.52 7.04
N PRO A 480 -25.96 11.16 7.24
CA PRO A 480 -27.01 11.36 6.24
C PRO A 480 -27.54 12.81 6.22
N SER A 481 -26.67 13.81 6.18
CA SER A 481 -27.08 15.22 6.14
C SER A 481 -26.38 16.01 5.05
N ASN A 482 -27.15 16.78 4.32
CA ASN A 482 -26.66 17.73 3.31
C ASN A 482 -26.40 19.13 3.92
N LEU A 483 -26.42 19.28 5.26
CA LEU A 483 -26.14 20.54 5.94
C LEU A 483 -24.76 21.06 5.55
N ALA A 484 -24.71 22.29 5.05
CA ALA A 484 -23.44 22.97 4.77
C ALA A 484 -22.77 23.39 6.09
N ILE A 485 -21.47 23.21 6.21
CA ILE A 485 -20.72 23.46 7.45
C ILE A 485 -19.96 24.80 7.47
N GLY A 486 -20.21 25.66 6.46
CA GLY A 486 -19.54 26.97 6.38
C GLY A 486 -18.07 26.95 5.93
N ILE A 487 -17.52 25.78 5.59
CA ILE A 487 -16.17 25.62 5.03
C ILE A 487 -16.29 25.33 3.54
N GLY A 488 -16.21 26.35 2.69
CA GLY A 488 -16.38 26.20 1.26
C GLY A 488 -17.73 25.59 0.86
N LYS A 489 -17.73 24.62 -0.06
CA LYS A 489 -18.93 23.90 -0.50
C LYS A 489 -19.14 22.55 0.24
N LEU A 490 -18.39 22.29 1.33
CA LEU A 490 -18.43 21.03 2.02
C LEU A 490 -19.74 20.83 2.80
N LYS A 491 -20.28 19.62 2.73
CA LYS A 491 -21.46 19.18 3.46
C LYS A 491 -21.06 18.22 4.57
N LEU A 492 -21.88 18.14 5.61
CA LEU A 492 -21.58 17.29 6.76
C LEU A 492 -21.37 15.81 6.38
N LYS A 493 -22.11 15.30 5.39
CA LYS A 493 -21.94 13.95 4.85
C LYS A 493 -20.58 13.68 4.20
N ASP A 494 -19.89 14.73 3.73
CA ASP A 494 -18.60 14.63 3.04
C ASP A 494 -17.45 14.53 4.06
N ILE A 495 -17.73 14.84 5.31
CA ILE A 495 -16.74 15.01 6.38
C ILE A 495 -16.93 14.00 7.49
N LEU A 496 -18.17 13.81 7.97
CA LEU A 496 -18.48 12.97 9.13
C LEU A 496 -18.94 11.59 8.66
N THR A 497 -18.30 10.55 9.21
CA THR A 497 -18.68 9.16 8.99
C THR A 497 -18.80 8.44 10.33
N PHE A 498 -19.74 7.50 10.40
CA PHE A 498 -19.85 6.53 11.50
C PHE A 498 -19.39 5.16 11.01
N ASN A 499 -18.90 4.36 11.94
CA ASN A 499 -18.51 2.99 11.66
C ASN A 499 -18.86 2.05 12.82
N THR A 500 -19.12 0.80 12.47
CA THR A 500 -19.18 -0.33 13.40
C THR A 500 -18.28 -1.44 12.88
N PHE A 501 -17.71 -2.23 13.79
CA PHE A 501 -16.73 -3.24 13.42
C PHE A 501 -16.80 -4.47 14.31
N VAL A 502 -16.33 -5.59 13.74
CA VAL A 502 -16.05 -6.85 14.44
C VAL A 502 -14.69 -7.35 13.96
N GLU A 503 -13.85 -7.72 14.90
CA GLU A 503 -12.47 -8.13 14.66
C GLU A 503 -12.14 -9.38 15.49
N GLY A 504 -11.26 -10.23 14.98
CA GLY A 504 -10.77 -11.39 15.70
C GLY A 504 -9.39 -11.80 15.26
N GLY A 505 -8.68 -12.53 16.12
CA GLY A 505 -7.34 -13.00 15.83
C GLY A 505 -6.94 -14.17 16.71
N LYS A 506 -5.97 -14.92 16.18
CA LYS A 506 -5.39 -16.07 16.86
C LYS A 506 -3.88 -16.06 16.68
N VAL A 507 -3.18 -16.46 17.73
CA VAL A 507 -1.73 -16.70 17.70
C VAL A 507 -1.41 -18.10 18.21
N GLN A 508 -0.33 -18.67 17.66
CA GLN A 508 0.18 -19.98 18.01
C GLN A 508 1.68 -19.87 18.26
N ILE A 509 2.11 -20.42 19.38
CA ILE A 509 3.52 -20.55 19.75
C ILE A 509 4.01 -21.91 19.23
N LEU A 510 5.01 -21.89 18.36
CA LEU A 510 5.69 -23.10 17.92
C LEU A 510 6.66 -23.57 18.99
N GLU A 511 6.75 -24.90 19.22
CA GLU A 511 7.56 -25.50 20.26
C GLU A 511 7.26 -24.86 21.64
N PRO A 512 6.02 -24.98 22.14
CA PRO A 512 5.59 -24.28 23.34
C PRO A 512 6.36 -24.76 24.57
N ASP A 513 6.61 -23.86 25.49
CA ASP A 513 7.06 -24.20 26.84
C ASP A 513 5.86 -24.58 27.72
N VAL A 514 6.13 -25.18 28.90
CA VAL A 514 5.06 -25.51 29.85
C VAL A 514 4.34 -24.24 30.28
N GLY A 515 3.04 -24.14 29.99
CA GLY A 515 2.23 -22.95 30.26
C GLY A 515 1.98 -22.05 29.05
N ASP A 516 2.72 -22.24 27.95
CA ASP A 516 2.41 -21.57 26.69
C ASP A 516 1.10 -22.12 26.10
N LEU A 517 0.17 -21.25 25.81
CA LEU A 517 -1.14 -21.63 25.25
C LEU A 517 -1.39 -20.88 23.94
N GLU A 518 -2.04 -21.54 23.00
CA GLU A 518 -2.67 -20.85 21.89
C GLU A 518 -3.69 -19.83 22.42
N ARG A 519 -3.69 -18.63 21.84
CA ARG A 519 -4.59 -17.56 22.25
C ARG A 519 -5.44 -17.09 21.09
N SER A 520 -6.72 -16.99 21.34
CA SER A 520 -7.70 -16.44 20.41
C SER A 520 -8.48 -15.34 21.11
N ILE A 521 -8.61 -14.20 20.46
CA ILE A 521 -9.36 -13.05 20.97
C ILE A 521 -10.28 -12.49 19.88
N SER A 522 -11.43 -11.97 20.28
CA SER A 522 -12.32 -11.22 19.40
C SER A 522 -12.93 -10.01 20.11
N GLY A 523 -13.17 -8.96 19.35
CA GLY A 523 -13.76 -7.73 19.84
C GLY A 523 -14.58 -7.06 18.77
N GLY A 524 -15.32 -6.05 19.16
CA GLY A 524 -16.12 -5.25 18.27
C GLY A 524 -16.44 -3.89 18.86
N GLY A 525 -17.08 -3.05 18.09
CA GLY A 525 -17.39 -1.72 18.59
C GLY A 525 -17.90 -0.78 17.50
N PHE A 526 -17.82 0.49 17.82
CA PHE A 526 -18.30 1.55 16.95
C PHE A 526 -17.35 2.76 17.02
N GLY A 527 -17.51 3.67 16.07
CA GLY A 527 -16.72 4.89 16.06
C GLY A 527 -17.27 5.95 15.11
N MET A 528 -16.58 7.07 15.13
CA MET A 528 -16.84 8.20 14.23
C MET A 528 -15.52 8.76 13.70
N LYS A 529 -15.58 9.34 12.51
CA LYS A 529 -14.44 9.98 11.87
C LYS A 529 -14.85 11.30 11.24
N ILE A 530 -14.01 12.30 11.41
CA ILE A 530 -14.15 13.62 10.79
C ILE A 530 -12.94 13.81 9.88
N ASN A 531 -13.18 14.02 8.60
CA ASN A 531 -12.13 14.31 7.62
C ASN A 531 -12.47 15.61 6.91
N ILE A 532 -11.72 16.66 7.18
CA ILE A 532 -11.83 17.94 6.50
C ILE A 532 -10.78 17.95 5.39
N PRO A 533 -11.19 17.80 4.12
CA PRO A 533 -10.25 17.80 3.01
C PRO A 533 -9.64 19.18 2.80
N LYS A 534 -8.49 19.24 2.14
CA LYS A 534 -7.89 20.51 1.72
C LYS A 534 -8.87 21.29 0.83
N THR A 535 -8.96 22.59 1.07
CA THR A 535 -9.83 23.51 0.30
C THR A 535 -9.12 24.19 -0.85
N LYS A 536 -7.79 24.11 -0.86
CA LYS A 536 -6.92 24.64 -1.94
C LYS A 536 -6.07 23.49 -2.48
N PRO A 537 -5.56 23.56 -3.70
CA PRO A 537 -4.66 22.55 -4.27
C PRO A 537 -3.50 22.21 -3.34
N TRP A 538 -2.94 23.23 -2.69
CA TRP A 538 -1.88 23.14 -1.69
C TRP A 538 -2.41 23.71 -0.37
N GLY A 539 -2.54 22.87 0.65
CA GLY A 539 -3.07 23.34 1.94
C GLY A 539 -3.32 22.19 2.91
N PRO A 540 -3.68 22.53 4.15
CA PRO A 540 -3.92 21.53 5.18
C PRO A 540 -5.22 20.76 4.95
N SER A 541 -5.18 19.48 5.30
CA SER A 541 -6.33 18.66 5.58
C SER A 541 -6.28 18.20 7.04
N PHE A 542 -7.44 18.04 7.68
CA PHE A 542 -7.53 17.64 9.06
C PHE A 542 -8.30 16.33 9.17
N ASN A 543 -7.85 15.47 10.07
CA ASN A 543 -8.54 14.24 10.38
C ASN A 543 -8.68 14.09 11.90
N PHE A 544 -9.79 13.54 12.33
CA PHE A 544 -10.04 13.13 13.69
C PHE A 544 -10.81 11.82 13.68
N ALA A 545 -10.46 10.89 14.56
CA ALA A 545 -11.19 9.64 14.71
C ALA A 545 -11.32 9.28 16.18
N ALA A 546 -12.51 8.78 16.54
CA ALA A 546 -12.80 8.19 17.84
C ALA A 546 -13.44 6.82 17.61
N SER A 547 -12.96 5.78 18.28
CA SER A 547 -13.54 4.44 18.22
C SER A 547 -13.54 3.81 19.60
N PHE A 548 -14.63 3.14 19.97
CA PHE A 548 -14.74 2.39 21.21
C PHE A 548 -14.79 0.91 20.89
N GLY A 549 -13.81 0.15 21.42
CA GLY A 549 -13.68 -1.29 21.23
C GLY A 549 -14.00 -2.04 22.52
N ILE A 550 -14.76 -3.11 22.43
CA ILE A 550 -15.19 -3.97 23.52
C ILE A 550 -14.69 -5.39 23.25
N PRO A 551 -14.05 -6.07 24.22
CA PRO A 551 -13.68 -7.47 24.10
C PRO A 551 -14.94 -8.36 24.13
N PHE A 552 -15.07 -9.33 23.18
CA PHE A 552 -16.19 -10.24 23.12
C PHE A 552 -15.83 -11.63 23.63
N GLN A 553 -14.68 -12.16 23.19
CA GLN A 553 -14.24 -13.49 23.50
C GLN A 553 -12.72 -13.55 23.65
N GLY A 554 -12.25 -14.39 24.55
CA GLY A 554 -10.85 -14.62 24.86
C GLY A 554 -10.57 -14.52 26.35
N PRO A 555 -9.30 -14.61 26.78
CA PRO A 555 -8.91 -14.27 28.13
C PRO A 555 -9.28 -12.83 28.44
N PRO A 556 -9.54 -12.48 29.72
CA PRO A 556 -9.70 -11.08 30.10
C PRO A 556 -8.49 -10.26 29.65
N PRO A 557 -8.69 -9.01 29.18
CA PRO A 557 -7.57 -8.13 28.84
C PRO A 557 -6.58 -8.00 30.00
N SER A 558 -5.28 -7.96 29.70
CA SER A 558 -4.22 -7.92 30.72
C SER A 558 -4.32 -6.69 31.64
N ASP A 559 -4.84 -5.57 31.13
CA ASP A 559 -5.14 -4.34 31.87
C ASP A 559 -6.51 -4.35 32.58
N ARG A 560 -7.26 -5.45 32.49
CA ARG A 560 -8.61 -5.65 33.07
C ARG A 560 -9.66 -4.65 32.58
N THR A 561 -9.43 -3.98 31.44
CA THR A 561 -10.42 -3.07 30.88
C THR A 561 -11.62 -3.80 30.31
N THR A 562 -12.79 -3.18 30.40
CA THR A 562 -14.03 -3.67 29.78
C THR A 562 -14.25 -3.12 28.38
N GLY A 563 -13.40 -2.16 27.95
CA GLY A 563 -13.39 -1.54 26.64
C GLY A 563 -12.37 -0.42 26.57
N ILE A 564 -11.89 -0.13 25.37
CA ILE A 564 -10.85 0.85 25.12
C ILE A 564 -11.37 1.93 24.16
N LEU A 565 -11.20 3.18 24.54
CA LEU A 565 -11.45 4.34 23.67
C LEU A 565 -10.18 4.70 22.92
N TYR A 566 -10.23 4.60 21.60
CA TYR A 566 -9.16 4.95 20.69
C TYR A 566 -9.42 6.32 20.09
N LEU A 567 -8.49 7.24 20.25
CA LEU A 567 -8.56 8.60 19.73
C LEU A 567 -7.36 8.88 18.84
N SER A 568 -7.59 9.56 17.73
CA SER A 568 -6.51 10.13 16.92
C SER A 568 -6.94 11.44 16.27
N GLY A 569 -5.98 12.33 16.08
CA GLY A 569 -6.18 13.58 15.37
C GLY A 569 -4.91 13.98 14.64
N GLY A 570 -5.05 14.61 13.48
CA GLY A 570 -3.89 15.00 12.71
C GLY A 570 -4.17 16.04 11.65
N ILE A 571 -3.08 16.64 11.19
CA ILE A 571 -3.02 17.58 10.08
C ILE A 571 -2.03 17.06 9.04
N ASN A 572 -2.44 17.09 7.77
CA ASN A 572 -1.56 16.81 6.64
C ASN A 572 -1.48 18.05 5.78
N TYR A 573 -0.29 18.40 5.34
CA TYR A 573 0.00 19.50 4.44
C TYR A 573 0.68 18.96 3.17
N TYR A 574 0.13 19.33 2.01
CA TYR A 574 0.58 18.87 0.70
C TYR A 574 0.92 20.05 -0.18
#